data_155ddb0cc94fcbb41391bd4826edb413
#
_entry.id   155ddb0cc94fcbb41391bd4826edb413
#
_cell.length_a   1.000
_cell.length_b   1.000
_cell.length_c   1.000
_cell.angle_alpha   90.00
_cell.angle_beta   90.00
_cell.angle_gamma   90.00
#
_symmetry.space_group_name_H-M   'P 1'
#
loop_
_entity.id
_entity.type
_entity.pdbx_description
1 polymer ?
#
loop_
_entity_poly.entity_id
_entity_poly.type
_entity_poly.pdbx_seq_one_letter_code
_entity_poly.pdbx_strand_id
1 'polypeptide(L)'
;MTNVIRVATATKNDPIKVEKPADAALSPGHLLIANATGEFLKHATAGAGGMVFVADLNMHDGIDDAYATGDTVQGYQPVSGEVYQVRAATAQALVKDVTPLTSDGAGRVKVGVVGTDTIIGYAAATVTTTANEQLVLVKFK
;
A
#
# COMPACT_ATOMS: atom_id res chain seq x y z
N MET A 1 10.87 7.57 10.63
CA MET A 1 9.94 6.50 10.25
C MET A 1 10.67 5.17 10.28
N THR A 2 10.04 4.12 10.71
CA THR A 2 10.67 2.80 10.81
C THR A 2 10.83 2.16 9.42
N ASN A 3 11.89 1.39 9.26
CA ASN A 3 12.20 0.68 8.02
C ASN A 3 11.43 -0.66 7.96
N VAL A 4 10.11 -0.59 8.09
CA VAL A 4 9.22 -1.76 8.02
C VAL A 4 7.93 -1.37 7.29
N ILE A 5 7.32 -2.32 6.61
CA ILE A 5 6.04 -2.10 5.92
C ILE A 5 4.86 -2.56 6.77
N ARG A 6 4.91 -3.77 7.30
CA ARG A 6 3.87 -4.29 8.18
C ARG A 6 4.11 -3.82 9.61
N VAL A 7 3.26 -2.93 10.09
CA VAL A 7 3.45 -2.24 11.38
C VAL A 7 2.69 -2.93 12.51
N ALA A 8 1.46 -3.36 12.26
CA ALA A 8 0.65 -4.07 13.27
C ALA A 8 -0.09 -5.25 12.65
N THR A 9 -0.24 -6.31 13.43
CA THR A 9 -0.87 -7.55 12.99
C THR A 9 -2.27 -7.70 13.59
N ALA A 10 -3.19 -8.26 12.82
CA ALA A 10 -4.54 -8.57 13.30
C ALA A 10 -4.60 -9.92 14.00
N THR A 11 -3.64 -10.81 13.73
CA THR A 11 -3.59 -12.17 14.27
C THR A 11 -2.18 -12.51 14.71
N LYS A 12 -2.03 -13.62 15.44
CA LYS A 12 -0.71 -14.15 15.82
C LYS A 12 -0.04 -14.94 14.68
N ASN A 13 -0.73 -15.14 13.58
CA ASN A 13 -0.23 -15.91 12.45
C ASN A 13 0.76 -15.09 11.63
N ASP A 14 1.59 -15.78 10.87
CA ASP A 14 2.50 -15.16 9.93
C ASP A 14 1.72 -14.37 8.86
N PRO A 15 2.30 -13.27 8.34
CA PRO A 15 1.65 -12.52 7.28
C PRO A 15 1.54 -13.36 6.00
N ILE A 16 0.48 -13.10 5.25
CA ILE A 16 0.33 -13.68 3.92
C ILE A 16 1.21 -12.88 2.97
N LYS A 17 2.21 -13.55 2.39
CA LYS A 17 3.09 -12.96 1.39
C LYS A 17 2.97 -13.72 0.08
N VAL A 18 2.98 -12.97 -1.02
CA VAL A 18 2.95 -13.51 -2.37
C VAL A 18 4.13 -12.93 -3.13
N GLU A 19 4.86 -13.77 -3.85
CA GLU A 19 6.00 -13.34 -4.66
C GLU A 19 5.62 -13.34 -6.14
N LYS A 20 5.89 -12.22 -6.81
CA LYS A 20 5.66 -12.06 -8.25
C LYS A 20 6.70 -11.10 -8.80
N PRO A 21 7.10 -11.25 -10.08
CA PRO A 21 7.98 -10.27 -10.70
C PRO A 21 7.27 -8.92 -10.88
N ALA A 22 8.04 -7.85 -10.84
CA ALA A 22 7.54 -6.50 -11.09
C ALA A 22 7.33 -6.28 -12.59
N ASP A 23 6.14 -5.81 -12.98
CA ASP A 23 5.85 -5.41 -14.37
C ASP A 23 6.62 -4.16 -14.77
N ALA A 24 6.80 -3.24 -13.84
CA ALA A 24 7.56 -2.00 -13.98
C ALA A 24 8.18 -1.64 -12.64
N ALA A 25 9.05 -0.63 -12.61
CA ALA A 25 9.66 -0.16 -11.37
C ALA A 25 8.59 0.22 -10.35
N LEU A 26 8.77 -0.23 -9.11
CA LEU A 26 7.91 0.11 -7.99
C LEU A 26 8.74 0.16 -6.70
N SER A 27 8.22 0.77 -5.67
CA SER A 27 8.93 0.95 -4.40
C SER A 27 8.20 0.26 -3.25
N PRO A 28 8.91 -0.11 -2.17
CA PRO A 28 8.28 -0.58 -0.94
C PRO A 28 7.17 0.38 -0.49
N GLY A 29 6.07 -0.18 -0.02
CA GLY A 29 4.92 0.62 0.40
C GLY A 29 3.94 0.97 -0.71
N HIS A 30 4.24 0.71 -1.97
CA HIS A 30 3.25 0.87 -3.04
C HIS A 30 2.11 -0.12 -2.90
N LEU A 31 0.90 0.37 -3.17
CA LEU A 31 -0.30 -0.46 -3.30
C LEU A 31 -0.25 -1.17 -4.64
N LEU A 32 -0.39 -2.49 -4.64
CA LEU A 32 -0.18 -3.34 -5.81
C LEU A 32 -1.43 -4.12 -6.17
N ILE A 33 -1.51 -4.48 -7.46
CA ILE A 33 -2.42 -5.50 -7.97
C ILE A 33 -1.61 -6.49 -8.81
N ALA A 34 -2.14 -7.69 -8.98
CA ALA A 34 -1.57 -8.67 -9.90
C ALA A 34 -2.23 -8.53 -11.28
N ASN A 35 -1.45 -8.65 -12.35
CA ASN A 35 -1.97 -8.69 -13.71
C ASN A 35 -2.24 -10.12 -14.19
N ALA A 36 -2.79 -10.25 -15.40
CA ALA A 36 -3.13 -11.55 -15.98
C ALA A 36 -1.91 -12.41 -16.32
N THR A 37 -0.74 -11.83 -16.45
CA THR A 37 0.52 -12.55 -16.73
C THR A 37 1.27 -12.95 -15.45
N GLY A 38 0.70 -12.70 -14.28
CA GLY A 38 1.28 -13.12 -13.00
C GLY A 38 2.33 -12.17 -12.45
N GLU A 39 2.28 -10.91 -12.84
CA GLU A 39 3.20 -9.88 -12.36
C GLU A 39 2.51 -8.91 -11.42
N PHE A 40 3.28 -8.27 -10.52
CA PHE A 40 2.80 -7.13 -9.73
C PHE A 40 2.97 -5.83 -10.48
N LEU A 41 1.96 -4.98 -10.37
CA LEU A 41 2.04 -3.59 -10.82
C LEU A 41 1.40 -2.67 -9.78
N LYS A 42 1.75 -1.38 -9.84
CA LYS A 42 1.09 -0.38 -9.01
C LYS A 42 -0.41 -0.39 -9.27
N HIS A 43 -1.22 -0.27 -8.24
CA HIS A 43 -2.67 -0.20 -8.38
C HIS A 43 -3.03 0.95 -9.32
N ALA A 44 -3.66 0.63 -10.44
CA ALA A 44 -3.73 1.55 -11.58
C ALA A 44 -5.08 2.26 -11.74
N THR A 45 -6.07 1.95 -10.90
CA THR A 45 -7.43 2.50 -11.04
C THR A 45 -7.83 3.28 -9.79
N ALA A 46 -7.95 4.60 -9.92
CA ALA A 46 -8.37 5.46 -8.84
C ALA A 46 -9.79 5.09 -8.35
N GLY A 47 -9.96 5.06 -7.03
CA GLY A 47 -11.25 4.75 -6.41
C GLY A 47 -11.65 3.28 -6.47
N ALA A 48 -10.84 2.41 -7.06
CA ALA A 48 -11.12 0.98 -7.15
C ALA A 48 -10.42 0.21 -6.01
N GLY A 49 -10.92 -0.99 -5.75
CA GLY A 49 -10.36 -1.93 -4.80
C GLY A 49 -9.87 -3.21 -5.48
N GLY A 50 -10.46 -4.33 -5.14
CA GLY A 50 -10.06 -5.65 -5.60
C GLY A 50 -9.08 -6.30 -4.62
N MET A 51 -8.37 -7.32 -5.08
CA MET A 51 -7.35 -7.97 -4.28
C MET A 51 -6.08 -7.13 -4.31
N VAL A 52 -5.86 -6.35 -3.26
CA VAL A 52 -4.71 -5.47 -3.15
C VAL A 52 -3.58 -6.11 -2.36
N PHE A 53 -2.36 -5.69 -2.69
CA PHE A 53 -1.15 -6.10 -1.97
C PHE A 53 -0.34 -4.84 -1.63
N VAL A 54 0.54 -4.95 -0.64
CA VAL A 54 1.47 -3.87 -0.30
C VAL A 54 2.89 -4.39 -0.49
N ALA A 55 3.69 -3.68 -1.27
CA ALA A 55 5.07 -4.07 -1.51
C ALA A 55 5.90 -4.02 -0.23
N ASP A 56 6.54 -5.14 0.10
CA ASP A 56 7.52 -5.21 1.19
C ASP A 56 8.85 -4.58 0.76
N LEU A 57 9.79 -4.48 1.68
CA LEU A 57 11.15 -4.02 1.39
C LEU A 57 11.80 -4.93 0.34
N ASN A 58 12.54 -4.33 -0.58
CA ASN A 58 13.42 -5.08 -1.45
C ASN A 58 14.50 -5.77 -0.58
N MET A 59 14.79 -7.02 -0.88
CA MET A 59 15.74 -7.80 -0.10
C MET A 59 17.11 -7.12 -0.09
N HIS A 60 17.67 -6.88 1.08
CA HIS A 60 18.95 -6.19 1.33
C HIS A 60 18.92 -4.67 1.22
N ASP A 61 17.79 -4.06 0.88
CA ASP A 61 17.70 -2.63 0.60
C ASP A 61 16.78 -1.91 1.59
N GLY A 62 16.82 -0.58 1.58
CA GLY A 62 16.02 0.25 2.45
C GLY A 62 14.62 0.53 1.90
N ILE A 63 13.83 1.26 2.69
CA ILE A 63 12.43 1.55 2.37
C ILE A 63 12.24 2.42 1.13
N ASP A 64 13.28 3.15 0.72
CA ASP A 64 13.26 3.98 -0.48
C ASP A 64 13.95 3.33 -1.68
N ASP A 65 14.45 2.10 -1.52
CA ASP A 65 15.14 1.39 -2.60
C ASP A 65 14.13 0.64 -3.47
N ALA A 66 13.98 1.10 -4.71
CA ALA A 66 12.97 0.60 -5.64
C ALA A 66 13.31 -0.80 -6.16
N TYR A 67 12.26 -1.55 -6.48
CA TYR A 67 12.37 -2.74 -7.34
C TYR A 67 12.46 -2.28 -8.79
N ALA A 68 13.36 -2.91 -9.55
CA ALA A 68 13.43 -2.73 -11.00
C ALA A 68 12.43 -3.66 -11.69
N THR A 69 12.12 -3.38 -12.95
CA THR A 69 11.32 -4.27 -13.80
C THR A 69 11.92 -5.69 -13.80
N GLY A 70 11.09 -6.68 -13.55
CA GLY A 70 11.50 -8.08 -13.51
C GLY A 70 12.02 -8.57 -12.17
N ASP A 71 12.31 -7.69 -11.21
CA ASP A 71 12.71 -8.09 -9.88
C ASP A 71 11.57 -8.85 -9.18
N THR A 72 11.92 -9.81 -8.35
CA THR A 72 10.94 -10.52 -7.51
C THR A 72 10.47 -9.61 -6.38
N VAL A 73 9.19 -9.28 -6.37
CA VAL A 73 8.55 -8.45 -5.35
C VAL A 73 7.82 -9.34 -4.37
N GLN A 74 8.04 -9.09 -3.07
CA GLN A 74 7.22 -9.68 -2.03
C GLN A 74 6.08 -8.72 -1.71
N GLY A 75 4.84 -9.17 -1.96
CA GLY A 75 3.64 -8.40 -1.65
C GLY A 75 2.93 -8.97 -0.43
N TYR A 76 2.67 -8.13 0.57
CA TYR A 76 1.77 -8.52 1.65
C TYR A 76 0.33 -8.49 1.16
N GLN A 77 -0.43 -9.53 1.47
CA GLN A 77 -1.88 -9.50 1.34
C GLN A 77 -2.47 -9.09 2.68
N PRO A 78 -2.94 -7.85 2.84
CA PRO A 78 -3.40 -7.36 4.14
C PRO A 78 -4.63 -8.12 4.63
N VAL A 79 -4.63 -8.40 5.93
CA VAL A 79 -5.80 -8.92 6.64
C VAL A 79 -6.48 -7.77 7.37
N SER A 80 -7.80 -7.80 7.45
CA SER A 80 -8.59 -6.76 8.13
C SER A 80 -8.04 -6.45 9.52
N GLY A 81 -7.80 -5.18 9.79
CA GLY A 81 -7.24 -4.68 11.06
C GLY A 81 -5.73 -4.57 11.11
N GLU A 82 -5.02 -5.11 10.13
CA GLU A 82 -3.56 -4.94 10.05
C GLU A 82 -3.19 -3.54 9.60
N VAL A 83 -2.07 -3.04 10.12
CA VAL A 83 -1.55 -1.71 9.79
C VAL A 83 -0.26 -1.83 8.99
N TYR A 84 -0.22 -1.14 7.86
CA TYR A 84 0.93 -1.10 6.95
C TYR A 84 1.36 0.34 6.68
N GLN A 85 2.64 0.53 6.33
CA GLN A 85 3.12 1.76 5.74
C GLN A 85 2.86 1.70 4.23
N VAL A 86 2.07 2.65 3.72
CA VAL A 86 1.67 2.72 2.30
C VAL A 86 1.99 4.09 1.75
N ARG A 87 2.45 4.13 0.50
CA ARG A 87 2.70 5.41 -0.19
C ARG A 87 1.38 6.15 -0.39
N ALA A 88 1.40 7.46 -0.21
CA ALA A 88 0.23 8.31 -0.31
C ALA A 88 0.44 9.44 -1.32
N ALA A 89 -0.67 9.95 -1.86
CA ALA A 89 -0.67 11.17 -2.66
C ALA A 89 -0.38 12.39 -1.78
N THR A 90 0.07 13.48 -2.39
CA THR A 90 0.31 14.75 -1.69
C THR A 90 -1.00 15.41 -1.23
N ALA A 91 -0.91 16.30 -0.27
CA ALA A 91 -2.00 17.16 0.24
C ALA A 91 -3.23 16.38 0.76
N GLN A 92 -3.02 15.20 1.31
CA GLN A 92 -4.08 14.43 1.94
C GLN A 92 -4.12 14.71 3.43
N ALA A 93 -5.25 15.25 3.92
CA ALA A 93 -5.47 15.49 5.34
C ALA A 93 -6.05 14.21 5.98
N LEU A 94 -5.25 13.52 6.76
CA LEU A 94 -5.61 12.23 7.37
C LEU A 94 -5.83 12.38 8.85
N VAL A 95 -6.94 11.82 9.35
CA VAL A 95 -7.26 11.74 10.77
C VAL A 95 -7.38 10.29 11.17
N LYS A 96 -6.61 9.90 12.18
CA LYS A 96 -6.54 8.52 12.67
C LYS A 96 -7.94 7.95 12.94
N ASP A 97 -8.19 6.76 12.44
CA ASP A 97 -9.43 5.98 12.61
C ASP A 97 -10.69 6.65 12.03
N VAL A 98 -10.55 7.76 11.32
CA VAL A 98 -11.68 8.53 10.77
C VAL A 98 -11.63 8.60 9.25
N THR A 99 -10.49 8.96 8.69
CA THR A 99 -10.38 9.23 7.25
C THR A 99 -10.34 7.92 6.45
N PRO A 100 -11.35 7.69 5.57
CA PRO A 100 -11.34 6.54 4.66
C PRO A 100 -10.31 6.75 3.54
N LEU A 101 -9.71 5.67 3.10
CA LEU A 101 -8.67 5.67 2.07
C LEU A 101 -9.04 4.76 0.91
N THR A 102 -8.67 5.19 -0.28
CA THR A 102 -8.83 4.44 -1.54
C THR A 102 -7.57 4.57 -2.37
N SER A 103 -7.49 3.84 -3.48
CA SER A 103 -6.41 3.96 -4.45
C SER A 103 -6.46 5.31 -5.18
N ASP A 104 -5.30 5.93 -5.40
CA ASP A 104 -5.20 7.12 -6.25
C ASP A 104 -4.95 6.78 -7.73
N GLY A 105 -4.81 5.51 -8.06
CA GLY A 105 -4.53 5.05 -9.43
C GLY A 105 -3.05 5.05 -9.82
N ALA A 106 -2.15 5.35 -8.90
CA ALA A 106 -0.71 5.37 -9.14
C ALA A 106 0.08 4.60 -8.05
N GLY A 107 -0.54 3.57 -7.47
CA GLY A 107 0.07 2.75 -6.42
C GLY A 107 0.10 3.43 -5.05
N ARG A 108 -0.65 4.50 -4.87
CA ARG A 108 -0.71 5.27 -3.62
C ARG A 108 -2.14 5.30 -3.10
N VAL A 109 -2.28 5.64 -1.83
CA VAL A 109 -3.59 5.90 -1.25
C VAL A 109 -3.91 7.39 -1.27
N LYS A 110 -5.18 7.70 -1.31
CA LYS A 110 -5.74 9.05 -1.14
C LYS A 110 -6.99 8.98 -0.28
N VAL A 111 -7.47 10.13 0.17
CA VAL A 111 -8.77 10.23 0.85
C VAL A 111 -9.86 9.71 -0.09
N GLY A 112 -10.65 8.75 0.39
CA GLY A 112 -11.76 8.16 -0.35
C GLY A 112 -13.08 8.82 -0.03
N VAL A 113 -14.02 8.75 -0.97
CA VAL A 113 -15.39 9.23 -0.80
C VAL A 113 -16.30 8.03 -0.58
N VAL A 114 -16.84 7.91 0.64
CA VAL A 114 -17.76 6.83 0.98
C VAL A 114 -19.00 6.88 0.07
N GLY A 115 -19.37 5.73 -0.49
CA GLY A 115 -20.49 5.62 -1.43
C GLY A 115 -20.09 5.80 -2.89
N THR A 116 -18.94 6.39 -3.19
CA THR A 116 -18.42 6.58 -4.55
C THR A 116 -17.20 5.69 -4.80
N ASP A 117 -16.23 5.73 -3.88
CA ASP A 117 -15.00 4.96 -3.97
C ASP A 117 -15.08 3.65 -3.20
N THR A 118 -14.32 2.66 -3.63
CA THR A 118 -14.09 1.46 -2.82
C THR A 118 -13.08 1.80 -1.73
N ILE A 119 -13.52 1.76 -0.48
CA ILE A 119 -12.67 2.03 0.66
C ILE A 119 -11.86 0.78 1.01
N ILE A 120 -10.53 0.88 0.93
CA ILE A 120 -9.63 -0.24 1.21
C ILE A 120 -9.12 -0.24 2.65
N GLY A 121 -9.21 0.91 3.32
CA GLY A 121 -8.77 1.04 4.70
C GLY A 121 -9.02 2.43 5.23
N TYR A 122 -8.47 2.68 6.42
CA TYR A 122 -8.58 3.95 7.12
C TYR A 122 -7.21 4.43 7.55
N ALA A 123 -7.04 5.75 7.69
CA ALA A 123 -5.81 6.31 8.24
C ALA A 123 -5.57 5.76 9.64
N ALA A 124 -4.34 5.32 9.91
CA ALA A 124 -3.94 4.82 11.23
C ALA A 124 -3.08 5.83 12.01
N ALA A 125 -2.91 7.03 11.46
CA ALA A 125 -2.25 8.15 12.12
C ALA A 125 -2.82 9.46 11.58
N THR A 126 -2.79 10.51 12.39
CA THR A 126 -3.19 11.85 11.97
C THR A 126 -2.00 12.57 11.37
N VAL A 127 -2.08 12.88 10.07
CA VAL A 127 -1.01 13.55 9.33
C VAL A 127 -1.60 14.21 8.08
N THR A 128 -1.02 15.32 7.66
CA THR A 128 -1.28 15.89 6.34
C THR A 128 -0.06 15.63 5.46
N THR A 129 -0.26 14.95 4.33
CA THR A 129 0.84 14.65 3.42
C THR A 129 1.31 15.91 2.70
N THR A 130 2.62 16.06 2.55
CA THR A 130 3.25 17.24 1.93
C THR A 130 3.93 16.93 0.62
N ALA A 131 4.05 15.65 0.26
CA ALA A 131 4.68 15.21 -0.98
C ALA A 131 4.02 13.92 -1.48
N ASN A 132 4.09 13.68 -2.78
CA ASN A 132 3.74 12.40 -3.36
C ASN A 132 4.74 11.33 -2.87
N GLU A 133 4.28 10.10 -2.77
CA GLU A 133 5.07 8.94 -2.32
C GLU A 133 5.43 8.99 -0.83
N GLN A 134 4.86 9.91 -0.06
CA GLN A 134 5.04 9.94 1.40
C GLN A 134 4.41 8.69 2.02
N LEU A 135 5.13 8.03 2.92
CA LEU A 135 4.62 6.87 3.65
C LEU A 135 3.68 7.30 4.76
N VAL A 136 2.52 6.67 4.81
CA VAL A 136 1.51 6.88 5.86
C VAL A 136 1.07 5.54 6.43
N LEU A 137 0.54 5.54 7.63
CA LEU A 137 0.01 4.34 8.27
C LEU A 137 -1.45 4.12 7.83
N VAL A 138 -1.72 2.94 7.31
CA VAL A 138 -3.05 2.52 6.84
C VAL A 138 -3.48 1.25 7.56
N LYS A 139 -4.65 1.31 8.19
CA LYS A 139 -5.33 0.13 8.74
C LYS A 139 -6.26 -0.42 7.68
N PHE A 140 -6.00 -1.61 7.20
CA PHE A 140 -6.80 -2.23 6.14
C PHE A 140 -8.15 -2.72 6.67
N LYS A 141 -9.13 -2.57 5.81
CA LYS A 141 -10.52 -2.94 6.08
C LYS A 141 -10.77 -4.41 5.84
#